data_44340e8ebdf98ded35c667d0780b3df8
#
_entry.id   44340e8ebdf98ded35c667d0780b3df8
#
_cell.length_a   1.000
_cell.length_b   1.000
_cell.length_c   1.000
_cell.angle_alpha   90.00
_cell.angle_beta   90.00
_cell.angle_gamma   90.00
#
_symmetry.space_group_name_H-M   'P 1'
#
loop_
_entity.id
_entity.type
_entity.pdbx_description
1 polymer ?
#
loop_
_entity_poly.entity_id
_entity_poly.type
_entity_poly.pdbx_seq_one_letter_code
_entity_poly.pdbx_strand_id
1 'polypeptide(L)'
;MLAASPHRGTELTAHACGRVTLGVSNDAARRDTTLAVQPDAAAVFCGVLDNAQALNAELRRAGVDVADETPAATVMSAFRTWGATSVERLRGVFGGAFVAGDEIVVFRDHVGFGTAFWGKRAAGFVAATEAKQVSVALGKPHEPDLEAVEDIFFGRLAEQRTALLGVERLPRASLARSGRGTISVERYWHPDALVESAQLSLDEACEGFLVHFDEAVARTLTGRDVLLLSGGIDSPAIAALAAPEYEPRFGRGLAALTAVYPDQPSVDERRYVDAIVAQLGMPLRTYVPEARPLDDVERWVTLTDGPVDTLSIPESAECYRLSRDLGAVSVLTGELAEYVFTISAHLAGHLALHRRWRALAAWARALRATGRPWSAVARRAAPSLAPAFVAGRYTRLLRRDRRFLPGWIDPAQVGGLGRRRDLERRARDRWTEAQLDALRGASITVEADALCAASLGVHVRRPFADVDLWEFALSLPAETKFPDLVPKSLIRRALRGRLPDLILDRKDKTAFDAHTLAGADYDALRKWIIDGEYRVSGVDYRRLEERLDRRDFGVMELMWANDLARVHAFVLRS
;
A
#
# COMPACT_ATOMS: atom_id res chain seq x y z
N MET A 1 19.00 14.05 13.86
CA MET A 1 17.72 13.45 13.48
C MET A 1 17.20 13.94 12.13
N LEU A 2 16.82 15.22 11.95
CA LEU A 2 16.32 15.71 10.64
C LEU A 2 17.34 15.53 9.50
N ALA A 3 18.59 15.82 9.73
CA ALA A 3 19.67 15.65 8.74
C ALA A 3 19.93 14.18 8.30
N ALA A 4 19.32 13.19 8.96
CA ALA A 4 19.42 11.80 8.54
C ALA A 4 18.58 11.50 7.27
N SER A 5 17.70 12.41 6.85
CA SER A 5 16.84 12.28 5.67
C SER A 5 17.04 13.48 4.72
N PRO A 6 18.22 13.63 4.09
CA PRO A 6 18.55 14.81 3.28
C PRO A 6 17.66 14.96 2.03
N HIS A 7 17.04 13.89 1.56
CA HIS A 7 16.10 13.91 0.44
C HIS A 7 14.77 14.63 0.77
N ARG A 8 14.49 14.91 2.06
CA ARG A 8 13.33 15.70 2.48
C ARG A 8 13.61 17.21 2.48
N GLY A 9 14.84 17.61 2.28
CA GLY A 9 15.26 19.01 2.22
C GLY A 9 16.30 19.37 3.29
N THR A 10 16.97 20.48 3.04
CA THR A 10 18.05 21.01 3.88
C THR A 10 17.64 22.19 4.74
N GLU A 11 16.44 22.75 4.50
CA GLU A 11 15.86 23.80 5.34
C GLU A 11 15.27 23.16 6.60
N LEU A 12 15.99 23.30 7.73
CA LEU A 12 15.61 22.69 9.00
C LEU A 12 14.97 23.75 9.91
N THR A 13 13.75 23.50 10.34
CA THR A 13 13.05 24.33 11.33
C THR A 13 12.73 23.47 12.56
N ALA A 14 13.02 24.00 13.75
CA ALA A 14 12.71 23.35 15.01
C ALA A 14 12.11 24.35 16.01
N HIS A 15 11.17 23.87 16.82
CA HIS A 15 10.51 24.63 17.86
C HIS A 15 10.43 23.82 19.16
N ALA A 16 10.79 24.47 20.28
CA ALA A 16 10.67 23.88 21.60
C ALA A 16 9.31 24.27 22.21
N CYS A 17 8.52 23.26 22.57
CA CYS A 17 7.26 23.41 23.28
C CYS A 17 7.37 22.64 24.61
N GLY A 18 7.59 23.35 25.70
CA GLY A 18 7.87 22.74 27.01
C GLY A 18 9.10 21.81 26.98
N ARG A 19 8.88 20.53 27.25
CA ARG A 19 9.94 19.49 27.25
C ARG A 19 10.10 18.82 25.90
N VAL A 20 9.33 19.20 24.89
CA VAL A 20 9.31 18.59 23.56
C VAL A 20 9.95 19.52 22.55
N THR A 21 10.72 18.96 21.64
CA THR A 21 11.18 19.68 20.46
C THR A 21 10.55 19.06 19.23
N LEU A 22 9.80 19.84 18.49
CA LEU A 22 9.25 19.50 17.19
C LEU A 22 10.15 20.04 16.09
N GLY A 23 10.24 19.33 14.97
CA GLY A 23 11.07 19.78 13.86
C GLY A 23 10.61 19.26 12.51
N VAL A 24 10.85 20.05 11.48
CA VAL A 24 10.55 19.74 10.07
C VAL A 24 11.77 20.01 9.20
N SER A 25 11.87 19.26 8.10
CA SER A 25 12.83 19.49 7.03
C SER A 25 12.08 19.67 5.71
N ASN A 26 12.44 20.70 4.96
CA ASN A 26 11.84 21.04 3.68
C ASN A 26 12.92 21.50 2.69
N ASP A 27 12.54 21.71 1.46
CA ASP A 27 13.29 22.49 0.47
C ASP A 27 12.38 23.56 -0.19
N ALA A 28 12.97 24.45 -0.98
CA ALA A 28 12.23 25.53 -1.61
C ALA A 28 11.15 25.06 -2.61
N ALA A 29 11.34 23.87 -3.20
CA ALA A 29 10.44 23.30 -4.20
C ALA A 29 9.35 22.44 -3.57
N ARG A 30 9.53 21.99 -2.30
CA ARG A 30 8.69 20.97 -1.69
C ARG A 30 8.50 21.22 -0.19
N ARG A 31 7.24 21.38 0.19
CA ARG A 31 6.83 21.62 1.58
C ARG A 31 5.73 20.64 1.99
N ASP A 32 6.05 19.34 1.96
CA ASP A 32 5.15 18.27 2.41
C ASP A 32 5.16 18.07 3.94
N THR A 33 6.05 18.79 4.63
CA THR A 33 6.09 18.81 6.09
C THR A 33 5.79 20.22 6.58
N THR A 34 4.80 20.35 7.46
CA THR A 34 4.41 21.64 8.01
C THR A 34 4.52 21.64 9.54
N LEU A 35 4.81 22.82 10.10
CA LEU A 35 4.90 23.08 11.54
C LEU A 35 3.98 24.26 11.86
N ALA A 36 3.07 24.07 12.80
CA ALA A 36 2.25 25.13 13.38
C ALA A 36 2.62 25.30 14.87
N VAL A 37 2.68 26.56 15.30
CA VAL A 37 3.10 26.92 16.67
C VAL A 37 2.15 27.95 17.24
N GLN A 38 1.71 27.72 18.49
CA GLN A 38 1.01 28.66 19.36
C GLN A 38 1.71 28.70 20.72
N PRO A 39 1.40 29.66 21.59
CA PRO A 39 2.11 29.81 22.87
C PRO A 39 2.06 28.57 23.77
N ASP A 40 1.00 27.78 23.70
CA ASP A 40 0.70 26.63 24.56
C ASP A 40 0.58 25.29 23.80
N ALA A 41 0.71 25.32 22.49
CA ALA A 41 0.59 24.11 21.65
C ALA A 41 1.45 24.21 20.37
N ALA A 42 1.81 23.04 19.83
CA ALA A 42 2.45 22.95 18.53
C ALA A 42 2.04 21.64 17.82
N ALA A 43 2.05 21.66 16.51
CA ALA A 43 1.81 20.48 15.70
C ALA A 43 2.78 20.38 14.52
N VAL A 44 3.18 19.15 14.20
CA VAL A 44 3.87 18.81 12.95
C VAL A 44 3.01 17.86 12.15
N PHE A 45 3.01 18.04 10.84
CA PHE A 45 2.29 17.19 9.91
C PHE A 45 3.19 16.91 8.69
N CYS A 46 3.26 15.65 8.29
CA CYS A 46 3.99 15.20 7.11
C CYS A 46 3.08 14.38 6.23
N GLY A 47 3.03 14.72 4.95
CA GLY A 47 2.17 14.07 3.96
C GLY A 47 1.09 14.99 3.41
N VAL A 48 -0.04 14.42 3.02
CA VAL A 48 -1.13 15.14 2.37
C VAL A 48 -2.42 15.00 3.18
N LEU A 49 -3.05 16.14 3.48
CA LEU A 49 -4.38 16.23 4.09
C LEU A 49 -5.40 16.54 3.00
N ASP A 50 -6.06 15.50 2.50
CA ASP A 50 -6.94 15.57 1.32
C ASP A 50 -8.24 16.34 1.56
N ASN A 51 -8.71 16.36 2.80
CA ASN A 51 -9.94 17.06 3.17
C ASN A 51 -9.71 18.36 3.95
N ALA A 52 -8.55 19.01 3.81
CA ALA A 52 -8.20 20.22 4.55
C ALA A 52 -9.27 21.32 4.44
N GLN A 53 -9.79 21.57 3.23
CA GLN A 53 -10.81 22.60 3.01
C GLN A 53 -12.13 22.30 3.75
N ALA A 54 -12.61 21.05 3.67
CA ALA A 54 -13.83 20.63 4.36
C ALA A 54 -13.66 20.73 5.88
N LEU A 55 -12.52 20.28 6.39
CA LEU A 55 -12.19 20.32 7.81
C LEU A 55 -12.09 21.77 8.32
N ASN A 56 -11.44 22.66 7.57
CA ASN A 56 -11.37 24.09 7.90
C ASN A 56 -12.76 24.75 7.89
N ALA A 57 -13.65 24.35 6.98
CA ALA A 57 -15.04 24.82 6.98
C ALA A 57 -15.82 24.33 8.22
N GLU A 58 -15.56 23.11 8.70
CA GLU A 58 -16.16 22.60 9.95
C GLU A 58 -15.63 23.36 11.17
N LEU A 59 -14.31 23.62 11.23
CA LEU A 59 -13.69 24.40 12.30
C LEU A 59 -14.27 25.82 12.37
N ARG A 60 -14.43 26.49 11.21
CA ARG A 60 -15.09 27.83 11.18
C ARG A 60 -16.53 27.79 11.66
N ARG A 61 -17.28 26.74 11.29
CA ARG A 61 -18.66 26.54 11.81
C ARG A 61 -18.68 26.30 13.31
N ALA A 62 -17.61 25.69 13.88
CA ALA A 62 -17.43 25.55 15.31
C ALA A 62 -16.92 26.82 16.02
N GLY A 63 -16.76 27.93 15.30
CA GLY A 63 -16.31 29.22 15.85
C GLY A 63 -14.80 29.38 15.96
N VAL A 64 -14.02 28.52 15.30
CA VAL A 64 -12.56 28.59 15.29
C VAL A 64 -12.10 29.51 14.16
N ASP A 65 -11.24 30.47 14.46
CA ASP A 65 -10.56 31.27 13.44
C ASP A 65 -9.44 30.43 12.80
N VAL A 66 -9.59 30.16 11.52
CA VAL A 66 -8.60 29.43 10.70
C VAL A 66 -7.95 30.42 9.74
N ALA A 67 -6.98 31.18 10.24
CA ALA A 67 -6.20 32.13 9.44
C ALA A 67 -5.06 31.43 8.67
N ASP A 68 -4.45 30.42 9.25
CA ASP A 68 -3.44 29.56 8.60
C ASP A 68 -4.11 28.23 8.21
N GLU A 69 -4.12 27.92 6.92
CA GLU A 69 -4.70 26.71 6.34
C GLU A 69 -3.66 25.62 6.03
N THR A 70 -2.45 25.77 6.53
CA THR A 70 -1.46 24.69 6.42
C THR A 70 -1.95 23.41 7.13
N PRO A 71 -1.59 22.22 6.65
CA PRO A 71 -2.02 20.96 7.28
C PRO A 71 -1.73 20.90 8.79
N ALA A 72 -0.56 21.37 9.24
CA ALA A 72 -0.25 21.40 10.67
C ALA A 72 -1.16 22.35 11.46
N ALA A 73 -1.47 23.54 10.92
CA ALA A 73 -2.37 24.50 11.58
C ALA A 73 -3.82 23.98 11.63
N THR A 74 -4.31 23.39 10.54
CA THR A 74 -5.60 22.71 10.50
C THR A 74 -5.69 21.61 11.53
N VAL A 75 -4.69 20.73 11.59
CA VAL A 75 -4.63 19.63 12.56
C VAL A 75 -4.54 20.15 14.00
N MET A 76 -3.72 21.16 14.26
CA MET A 76 -3.63 21.79 15.59
C MET A 76 -4.98 22.33 16.05
N SER A 77 -5.68 23.03 15.17
CA SER A 77 -7.02 23.57 15.43
C SER A 77 -8.04 22.45 15.67
N ALA A 78 -7.98 21.36 14.91
CA ALA A 78 -8.83 20.19 15.08
C ALA A 78 -8.60 19.50 16.43
N PHE A 79 -7.33 19.27 16.82
CA PHE A 79 -7.01 18.70 18.14
C PHE A 79 -7.44 19.59 19.30
N ARG A 80 -7.31 20.91 19.18
CA ARG A 80 -7.79 21.84 20.22
C ARG A 80 -9.31 21.85 20.34
N THR A 81 -10.02 21.64 19.24
CA THR A 81 -11.50 21.70 19.21
C THR A 81 -12.13 20.38 19.63
N TRP A 82 -11.59 19.25 19.13
CA TRP A 82 -12.23 17.93 19.28
C TRP A 82 -11.34 16.91 20.01
N GLY A 83 -10.15 17.32 20.48
CA GLY A 83 -9.21 16.40 21.11
C GLY A 83 -8.67 15.36 20.14
N ALA A 84 -8.19 14.23 20.67
CA ALA A 84 -7.57 13.20 19.87
C ALA A 84 -8.52 12.46 18.91
N THR A 85 -9.84 12.51 19.12
CA THR A 85 -10.83 11.96 18.17
C THR A 85 -10.85 12.72 16.84
N SER A 86 -10.23 13.91 16.78
CA SER A 86 -10.06 14.65 15.53
C SER A 86 -9.33 13.85 14.45
N VAL A 87 -8.48 12.90 14.83
CA VAL A 87 -7.74 12.08 13.85
C VAL A 87 -8.66 11.21 12.98
N GLU A 88 -9.81 10.80 13.50
CA GLU A 88 -10.84 10.05 12.77
C GLU A 88 -11.44 10.84 11.60
N ARG A 89 -11.39 12.19 11.68
CA ARG A 89 -11.91 13.11 10.68
C ARG A 89 -10.93 13.42 9.55
N LEU A 90 -9.64 13.15 9.76
CA LEU A 90 -8.60 13.43 8.76
C LEU A 90 -8.72 12.44 7.59
N ARG A 91 -8.58 12.93 6.36
CA ARG A 91 -8.51 12.11 5.14
C ARG A 91 -7.21 12.41 4.42
N GLY A 92 -6.54 11.35 3.94
CA GLY A 92 -5.27 11.47 3.24
C GLY A 92 -4.23 10.47 3.69
N VAL A 93 -2.98 10.74 3.34
CA VAL A 93 -1.81 9.91 3.64
C VAL A 93 -0.85 10.73 4.48
N PHE A 94 -0.71 10.41 5.76
CA PHE A 94 0.01 11.28 6.68
C PHE A 94 0.55 10.58 7.93
N GLY A 95 1.56 11.21 8.52
CA GLY A 95 2.00 11.04 9.89
C GLY A 95 2.19 12.41 10.53
N GLY A 96 2.00 12.51 11.85
CA GLY A 96 2.17 13.78 12.53
C GLY A 96 2.24 13.68 14.04
N ALA A 97 2.45 14.82 14.68
CA ALA A 97 2.38 14.93 16.13
C ALA A 97 1.72 16.25 16.56
N PHE A 98 0.99 16.19 17.67
CA PHE A 98 0.43 17.32 18.37
C PHE A 98 0.94 17.36 19.81
N VAL A 99 1.27 18.54 20.30
CA VAL A 99 1.76 18.77 21.65
C VAL A 99 0.99 19.93 22.26
N ALA A 100 0.46 19.73 23.48
CA ALA A 100 -0.13 20.79 24.28
C ALA A 100 0.18 20.52 25.77
N GLY A 101 0.91 21.42 26.42
CA GLY A 101 1.40 21.22 27.79
C GLY A 101 2.27 19.96 27.89
N ASP A 102 1.84 18.99 28.74
CA ASP A 102 2.54 17.70 28.93
C ASP A 102 1.97 16.59 28.02
N GLU A 103 0.91 16.86 27.28
CA GLU A 103 0.32 15.88 26.36
C GLU A 103 1.07 15.87 25.01
N ILE A 104 1.48 14.69 24.59
CA ILE A 104 2.07 14.44 23.28
C ILE A 104 1.25 13.36 22.60
N VAL A 105 0.76 13.64 21.42
CA VAL A 105 0.04 12.67 20.57
C VAL A 105 0.80 12.55 19.26
N VAL A 106 1.28 11.35 18.93
CA VAL A 106 1.82 11.01 17.61
C VAL A 106 0.75 10.18 16.90
N PHE A 107 0.44 10.48 15.65
CA PHE A 107 -0.65 9.83 14.93
C PHE A 107 -0.24 9.43 13.51
N ARG A 108 -0.93 8.43 12.98
CA ARG A 108 -0.73 7.89 11.63
C ARG A 108 -2.09 7.64 10.97
N ASP A 109 -2.17 7.83 9.65
CA ASP A 109 -3.41 7.71 8.87
C ASP A 109 -4.09 6.33 8.96
N HIS A 110 -5.37 6.27 8.54
CA HIS A 110 -6.26 5.10 8.65
C HIS A 110 -5.70 3.85 7.98
N VAL A 111 -5.16 3.99 6.78
CA VAL A 111 -4.67 2.86 5.97
C VAL A 111 -3.17 2.59 6.19
N GLY A 112 -2.48 3.51 6.87
CA GLY A 112 -1.08 3.39 7.25
C GLY A 112 -0.12 3.53 6.07
N PHE A 113 -0.42 4.41 5.12
CA PHE A 113 0.44 4.69 3.98
C PHE A 113 1.34 5.89 4.20
N GLY A 114 0.97 6.82 5.08
CA GLY A 114 1.90 7.74 5.71
C GLY A 114 2.80 7.00 6.70
N THR A 115 3.91 7.61 7.04
CA THR A 115 4.92 6.99 7.90
C THR A 115 5.02 7.67 9.25
N ALA A 116 5.07 6.88 10.32
CA ALA A 116 5.36 7.32 11.68
C ALA A 116 6.12 6.22 12.42
N PHE A 117 7.30 6.54 12.90
CA PHE A 117 8.17 5.64 13.65
C PHE A 117 8.50 6.27 14.99
N TRP A 118 8.81 5.43 15.98
CA TRP A 118 9.17 5.89 17.31
C TRP A 118 10.14 4.93 17.99
N GLY A 119 10.76 5.40 19.07
CA GLY A 119 11.64 4.59 19.89
C GLY A 119 11.77 5.16 21.30
N LYS A 120 12.00 4.29 22.28
CA LYS A 120 12.13 4.65 23.70
C LYS A 120 13.53 5.17 23.99
N ARG A 121 13.61 6.21 24.82
CA ARG A 121 14.84 6.74 25.42
C ARG A 121 14.75 6.70 26.93
N ALA A 122 15.89 6.81 27.63
CA ALA A 122 15.91 6.83 29.10
C ALA A 122 15.02 7.94 29.70
N ALA A 123 14.92 9.10 29.03
CA ALA A 123 14.15 10.26 29.46
C ALA A 123 12.95 10.57 28.55
N GLY A 124 12.26 9.54 28.02
CA GLY A 124 11.08 9.73 27.17
C GLY A 124 11.11 8.92 25.89
N PHE A 125 10.70 9.53 24.77
CA PHE A 125 10.71 8.86 23.47
C PHE A 125 11.07 9.86 22.35
N VAL A 126 11.37 9.33 21.19
CA VAL A 126 11.55 10.07 19.95
C VAL A 126 10.59 9.50 18.91
N ALA A 127 10.01 10.37 18.09
CA ALA A 127 9.19 9.97 16.95
C ALA A 127 9.62 10.74 15.70
N ALA A 128 9.48 10.12 14.54
CA ALA A 128 9.82 10.71 13.25
C ALA A 128 9.06 10.03 12.11
N THR A 129 9.12 10.62 10.94
CA THR A 129 8.52 10.08 9.72
C THR A 129 9.40 9.07 8.99
N GLU A 130 10.68 8.92 9.37
CA GLU A 130 11.56 7.88 8.83
C GLU A 130 12.29 7.13 9.94
N ALA A 131 12.44 5.82 9.76
CA ALA A 131 13.03 4.95 10.77
C ALA A 131 14.49 5.31 11.06
N LYS A 132 15.27 5.70 10.04
CA LYS A 132 16.66 6.18 10.20
C LYS A 132 16.78 7.39 11.11
N GLN A 133 15.79 8.28 11.10
CA GLN A 133 15.79 9.46 11.96
C GLN A 133 15.68 9.06 13.44
N VAL A 134 14.83 8.08 13.73
CA VAL A 134 14.68 7.52 15.09
C VAL A 134 15.94 6.76 15.49
N SER A 135 16.49 5.91 14.62
CA SER A 135 17.72 5.14 14.83
C SER A 135 18.90 6.05 15.23
N VAL A 136 19.12 7.12 14.46
CA VAL A 136 20.14 8.12 14.78
C VAL A 136 19.88 8.79 16.14
N ALA A 137 18.64 9.13 16.45
CA ALA A 137 18.29 9.75 17.73
C ALA A 137 18.44 8.80 18.93
N LEU A 138 18.36 7.48 18.71
CA LEU A 138 18.62 6.46 19.71
C LEU A 138 20.12 6.19 19.91
N GLY A 139 21.01 6.80 19.10
CA GLY A 139 22.44 6.54 19.12
C GLY A 139 22.84 5.21 18.48
N LYS A 140 21.98 4.65 17.63
CA LYS A 140 22.15 3.39 16.93
C LYS A 140 21.97 3.58 15.41
N PRO A 141 22.80 4.43 14.77
CA PRO A 141 22.60 4.77 13.38
C PRO A 141 22.70 3.52 12.50
N HIS A 142 21.59 3.19 11.84
CA HIS A 142 21.47 2.07 10.90
C HIS A 142 21.75 0.66 11.45
N GLU A 143 21.72 0.46 12.77
CA GLU A 143 21.92 -0.86 13.37
C GLU A 143 20.75 -1.78 12.99
N PRO A 144 20.98 -2.93 12.26
CA PRO A 144 19.93 -3.82 11.82
C PRO A 144 19.40 -4.69 12.96
N ASP A 145 18.09 -4.90 12.97
CA ASP A 145 17.45 -5.99 13.72
C ASP A 145 17.39 -7.23 12.83
N LEU A 146 18.40 -8.10 12.94
CA LEU A 146 18.55 -9.27 12.06
C LEU A 146 17.34 -10.21 12.10
N GLU A 147 16.67 -10.36 13.24
CA GLU A 147 15.45 -11.15 13.33
C GLU A 147 14.31 -10.50 12.54
N ALA A 148 14.15 -9.19 12.64
CA ALA A 148 13.15 -8.45 11.87
C ALA A 148 13.46 -8.47 10.36
N VAL A 149 14.74 -8.42 9.97
CA VAL A 149 15.17 -8.53 8.57
C VAL A 149 14.78 -9.91 8.00
N GLU A 150 15.01 -11.00 8.74
CA GLU A 150 14.55 -12.34 8.34
C GLU A 150 13.02 -12.43 8.31
N ASP A 151 12.34 -11.77 9.24
CA ASP A 151 10.88 -11.71 9.27
C ASP A 151 10.28 -10.94 8.07
N ILE A 152 10.98 -9.92 7.57
CA ILE A 152 10.60 -9.24 6.31
C ILE A 152 10.73 -10.23 5.15
N PHE A 153 11.89 -10.86 4.99
CA PHE A 153 12.15 -11.81 3.91
C PHE A 153 11.12 -12.95 3.86
N PHE A 154 10.77 -13.50 5.01
CA PHE A 154 9.79 -14.58 5.08
C PHE A 154 8.32 -14.12 5.21
N GLY A 155 8.04 -12.83 5.14
CA GLY A 155 6.69 -12.26 5.26
C GLY A 155 6.05 -12.51 6.64
N ARG A 156 6.84 -12.47 7.72
CA ARG A 156 6.41 -12.69 9.11
C ARG A 156 6.39 -11.42 9.94
N LEU A 157 6.89 -10.30 9.39
CA LEU A 157 7.07 -9.06 10.15
C LEU A 157 5.77 -8.62 10.81
N ALA A 158 5.82 -8.39 12.11
CA ALA A 158 4.72 -7.76 12.84
C ALA A 158 4.58 -6.29 12.43
N GLU A 159 3.34 -5.77 12.46
CA GLU A 159 3.02 -4.42 11.97
C GLU A 159 3.88 -3.32 12.61
N GLN A 160 4.18 -3.46 13.90
CA GLN A 160 4.95 -2.48 14.65
C GLN A 160 6.48 -2.62 14.53
N ARG A 161 7.00 -3.73 14.02
CA ARG A 161 8.45 -3.93 13.88
C ARG A 161 9.02 -3.25 12.63
N THR A 162 10.28 -2.89 12.69
CA THR A 162 11.08 -2.37 11.56
C THR A 162 12.36 -3.18 11.41
N ALA A 163 13.11 -2.99 10.34
CA ALA A 163 14.41 -3.62 10.15
C ALA A 163 15.53 -2.99 11.01
N LEU A 164 15.26 -1.91 11.75
CA LEU A 164 16.25 -1.19 12.57
C LEU A 164 16.03 -1.45 14.07
N LEU A 165 17.11 -1.75 14.78
CA LEU A 165 17.10 -2.14 16.18
C LEU A 165 16.57 -1.02 17.09
N GLY A 166 15.51 -1.33 17.87
CA GLY A 166 14.89 -0.42 18.82
C GLY A 166 13.98 0.63 18.18
N VAL A 167 13.73 0.55 16.88
CA VAL A 167 12.80 1.41 16.15
C VAL A 167 11.49 0.67 15.92
N GLU A 168 10.39 1.24 16.41
CA GLU A 168 9.06 0.71 16.22
C GLU A 168 8.29 1.56 15.20
N ARG A 169 7.44 0.91 14.40
CA ARG A 169 6.45 1.57 13.54
C ARG A 169 5.19 1.83 14.35
N LEU A 170 4.62 3.02 14.25
CA LEU A 170 3.26 3.26 14.73
C LEU A 170 2.28 2.50 13.83
N PRO A 171 1.45 1.59 14.35
CA PRO A 171 0.49 0.85 13.53
C PRO A 171 -0.46 1.80 12.78
N ARG A 172 -1.02 1.33 11.67
CA ARG A 172 -2.04 2.08 10.93
C ARG A 172 -3.23 2.45 11.82
N ALA A 173 -3.91 3.54 11.48
CA ALA A 173 -5.07 4.02 12.24
C ALA A 173 -4.81 4.09 13.74
N SER A 174 -3.59 4.46 14.14
CA SER A 174 -3.22 4.49 15.55
C SER A 174 -2.66 5.83 15.96
N LEU A 175 -2.79 6.10 17.23
CA LEU A 175 -2.10 7.19 17.89
C LEU A 175 -1.31 6.68 19.09
N ALA A 176 -0.13 7.25 19.31
CA ALA A 176 0.67 7.06 20.52
C ALA A 176 0.52 8.30 21.39
N ARG A 177 0.09 8.10 22.62
CA ARG A 177 0.00 9.17 23.62
C ARG A 177 1.08 9.02 24.65
N SER A 178 1.75 10.10 24.99
CA SER A 178 2.65 10.17 26.13
C SER A 178 2.11 11.12 27.17
N GLY A 179 2.00 10.62 28.41
CA GLY A 179 1.65 11.41 29.56
C GLY A 179 2.21 10.75 30.83
N ARG A 180 2.71 11.55 31.78
CA ARG A 180 3.24 11.09 33.08
C ARG A 180 4.27 9.94 32.99
N GLY A 181 5.09 9.92 31.92
CA GLY A 181 6.17 8.95 31.74
C GLY A 181 5.77 7.59 31.15
N THR A 182 4.50 7.43 30.75
CA THR A 182 4.01 6.23 30.06
C THR A 182 3.66 6.57 28.61
N ILE A 183 3.84 5.59 27.71
CA ILE A 183 3.42 5.66 26.31
C ILE A 183 2.37 4.59 26.11
N SER A 184 1.19 4.99 25.62
CA SER A 184 0.13 4.08 25.20
C SER A 184 -0.09 4.22 23.70
N VAL A 185 -0.28 3.09 23.00
CA VAL A 185 -0.64 3.06 21.58
C VAL A 185 -2.07 2.53 21.50
N GLU A 186 -2.95 3.30 20.88
CA GLU A 186 -4.34 2.93 20.69
C GLU A 186 -4.75 3.07 19.22
N ARG A 187 -5.58 2.15 18.75
CA ARG A 187 -6.15 2.20 17.40
C ARG A 187 -7.45 2.99 17.46
N TYR A 188 -7.62 3.96 16.54
CA TYR A 188 -8.82 4.80 16.49
C TYR A 188 -9.83 4.36 15.40
N TRP A 189 -9.46 3.51 14.44
CA TRP A 189 -10.34 3.04 13.37
C TRP A 189 -10.48 1.51 13.41
N HIS A 190 -11.73 1.04 13.41
CA HIS A 190 -12.12 -0.36 13.58
C HIS A 190 -13.09 -0.80 12.47
N PRO A 191 -12.61 -1.14 11.26
CA PRO A 191 -13.45 -1.48 10.12
C PRO A 191 -14.15 -2.84 10.23
N ASP A 192 -13.87 -3.64 11.27
CA ASP A 192 -14.45 -4.98 11.46
C ASP A 192 -15.99 -4.95 11.50
N ALA A 193 -16.57 -3.94 12.14
CA ALA A 193 -18.02 -3.76 12.26
C ALA A 193 -18.71 -3.36 10.94
N LEU A 194 -17.93 -2.89 9.96
CA LEU A 194 -18.45 -2.42 8.67
C LEU A 194 -18.71 -3.57 7.69
N VAL A 195 -18.03 -4.72 7.85
CA VAL A 195 -18.10 -5.80 6.87
C VAL A 195 -19.53 -6.30 6.69
N GLU A 196 -20.05 -6.11 5.47
CA GLU A 196 -21.43 -6.46 5.05
C GLU A 196 -22.55 -5.83 5.92
N SER A 197 -22.32 -4.63 6.44
CA SER A 197 -23.29 -3.90 7.26
C SER A 197 -24.42 -3.24 6.46
N ALA A 198 -24.20 -2.95 5.16
CA ALA A 198 -25.18 -2.29 4.31
C ALA A 198 -26.16 -3.26 3.66
N GLN A 199 -27.36 -2.75 3.34
CA GLN A 199 -28.42 -3.44 2.59
C GLN A 199 -28.73 -2.62 1.34
N LEU A 200 -27.86 -2.69 0.33
CA LEU A 200 -28.00 -1.94 -0.92
C LEU A 200 -28.32 -2.87 -2.08
N SER A 201 -29.20 -2.43 -2.98
CA SER A 201 -29.38 -3.02 -4.29
C SER A 201 -28.12 -2.86 -5.14
N LEU A 202 -28.04 -3.55 -6.27
CA LEU A 202 -26.88 -3.45 -7.15
C LEU A 202 -26.77 -2.03 -7.77
N ASP A 203 -27.90 -1.41 -8.13
CA ASP A 203 -27.90 -0.07 -8.72
C ASP A 203 -27.46 0.98 -7.69
N GLU A 204 -27.99 0.93 -6.46
CA GLU A 204 -27.54 1.79 -5.35
C GLU A 204 -26.05 1.59 -5.03
N ALA A 205 -25.55 0.35 -5.13
CA ALA A 205 -24.13 0.06 -4.91
C ALA A 205 -23.25 0.62 -6.05
N CYS A 206 -23.71 0.58 -7.30
CA CYS A 206 -23.01 1.21 -8.43
C CYS A 206 -22.97 2.73 -8.30
N GLU A 207 -24.10 3.36 -7.94
CA GLU A 207 -24.18 4.80 -7.68
C GLU A 207 -23.30 5.20 -6.49
N GLY A 208 -23.41 4.48 -5.38
CA GLY A 208 -22.57 4.71 -4.19
C GLY A 208 -21.08 4.57 -4.48
N PHE A 209 -20.68 3.56 -5.27
CA PHE A 209 -19.30 3.42 -5.70
C PHE A 209 -18.83 4.64 -6.50
N LEU A 210 -19.64 5.11 -7.46
CA LEU A 210 -19.29 6.29 -8.26
C LEU A 210 -19.14 7.54 -7.39
N VAL A 211 -20.05 7.76 -6.43
CA VAL A 211 -19.98 8.91 -5.52
C VAL A 211 -18.68 8.87 -4.69
N HIS A 212 -18.43 7.77 -3.97
CA HIS A 212 -17.24 7.67 -3.11
C HIS A 212 -15.94 7.68 -3.91
N PHE A 213 -15.94 7.04 -5.08
CA PHE A 213 -14.73 6.98 -5.90
C PHE A 213 -14.44 8.30 -6.63
N ASP A 214 -15.48 9.02 -7.07
CA ASP A 214 -15.34 10.36 -7.64
C ASP A 214 -14.77 11.36 -6.61
N GLU A 215 -15.30 11.33 -5.40
CA GLU A 215 -14.75 12.13 -4.29
C GLU A 215 -13.29 11.76 -3.98
N ALA A 216 -12.97 10.47 -3.94
CA ALA A 216 -11.61 10.00 -3.72
C ALA A 216 -10.65 10.48 -4.82
N VAL A 217 -11.06 10.39 -6.09
CA VAL A 217 -10.30 10.90 -7.23
C VAL A 217 -10.16 12.42 -7.13
N ALA A 218 -11.25 13.15 -6.95
CA ALA A 218 -11.26 14.62 -6.92
C ALA A 218 -10.35 15.20 -5.82
N ARG A 219 -10.30 14.55 -4.64
CA ARG A 219 -9.43 14.92 -3.52
C ARG A 219 -7.93 14.74 -3.84
N THR A 220 -7.59 13.82 -4.74
CA THR A 220 -6.17 13.55 -5.07
C THR A 220 -5.60 14.46 -6.14
N LEU A 221 -6.44 15.17 -6.90
CA LEU A 221 -6.01 16.00 -8.03
C LEU A 221 -5.40 17.33 -7.57
N THR A 222 -4.22 17.64 -8.11
CA THR A 222 -3.44 18.86 -7.80
C THR A 222 -3.37 19.86 -8.95
N GLY A 223 -3.75 19.44 -10.17
CA GLY A 223 -3.56 20.20 -11.41
C GLY A 223 -2.15 20.03 -12.02
N ARG A 224 -1.26 19.30 -11.36
CA ARG A 224 0.08 18.93 -11.85
C ARG A 224 0.28 17.43 -11.67
N ASP A 225 -0.64 16.65 -12.25
CA ASP A 225 -0.71 15.21 -12.10
C ASP A 225 -0.34 14.48 -13.39
N VAL A 226 0.25 13.31 -13.25
CA VAL A 226 0.43 12.32 -14.31
C VAL A 226 -0.20 11.01 -13.83
N LEU A 227 -1.02 10.37 -14.67
CA LEU A 227 -1.61 9.07 -14.40
C LEU A 227 -0.76 7.97 -15.00
N LEU A 228 -0.28 7.02 -14.18
CA LEU A 228 0.30 5.76 -14.68
C LEU A 228 -0.85 4.90 -15.19
N LEU A 229 -0.99 4.84 -16.53
CA LEU A 229 -2.11 4.19 -17.19
C LEU A 229 -1.70 2.81 -17.70
N SER A 230 -2.48 1.78 -17.35
CA SER A 230 -2.33 0.41 -17.85
C SER A 230 -3.59 -0.04 -18.59
N GLY A 231 -3.52 -1.20 -19.24
CA GLY A 231 -4.68 -1.81 -19.90
C GLY A 231 -5.60 -2.57 -18.93
N GLY A 232 -5.39 -2.50 -17.61
CA GLY A 232 -6.24 -3.10 -16.58
C GLY A 232 -7.58 -2.37 -16.44
N ILE A 233 -8.23 -2.49 -15.27
CA ILE A 233 -9.46 -1.73 -14.97
C ILE A 233 -9.20 -0.60 -13.96
N ASP A 234 -8.15 -0.70 -13.14
CA ASP A 234 -7.97 0.15 -11.97
C ASP A 234 -7.51 1.58 -12.34
N SER A 235 -6.42 1.71 -13.09
CA SER A 235 -5.99 3.04 -13.56
C SER A 235 -6.94 3.65 -14.60
N PRO A 236 -7.58 2.88 -15.52
CA PRO A 236 -8.66 3.42 -16.34
C PRO A 236 -9.88 3.90 -15.55
N ALA A 237 -10.20 3.29 -14.41
CA ALA A 237 -11.29 3.78 -13.55
C ALA A 237 -11.00 5.19 -13.03
N ILE A 238 -9.74 5.48 -12.65
CA ILE A 238 -9.30 6.83 -12.29
C ILE A 238 -9.41 7.76 -13.50
N ALA A 239 -8.92 7.33 -14.66
CA ALA A 239 -8.98 8.11 -15.90
C ALA A 239 -10.42 8.52 -16.26
N ALA A 240 -11.39 7.59 -16.13
CA ALA A 240 -12.79 7.81 -16.47
C ALA A 240 -13.48 8.91 -15.66
N LEU A 241 -13.01 9.15 -14.43
CA LEU A 241 -13.55 10.18 -13.55
C LEU A 241 -12.68 11.46 -13.59
N ALA A 242 -11.37 11.31 -13.58
CA ALA A 242 -10.45 12.44 -13.55
C ALA A 242 -10.38 13.21 -14.88
N ALA A 243 -10.25 12.53 -16.01
CA ALA A 243 -9.96 13.19 -17.29
C ALA A 243 -11.04 14.18 -17.76
N PRO A 244 -12.36 13.86 -17.66
CA PRO A 244 -13.39 14.80 -18.08
C PRO A 244 -13.42 16.10 -17.29
N GLU A 245 -13.08 16.05 -16.00
CA GLU A 245 -13.12 17.20 -15.08
C GLU A 245 -11.77 17.93 -14.99
N TYR A 246 -10.69 17.35 -15.51
CA TYR A 246 -9.34 17.86 -15.31
C TYR A 246 -9.09 19.15 -16.09
N GLU A 247 -9.42 19.18 -17.39
CA GLU A 247 -9.21 20.36 -18.21
C GLU A 247 -10.12 21.53 -17.81
N PRO A 248 -11.44 21.33 -17.54
CA PRO A 248 -12.29 22.38 -16.99
C PRO A 248 -11.77 22.97 -15.67
N ARG A 249 -11.19 22.14 -14.80
CA ARG A 249 -10.73 22.56 -13.47
C ARG A 249 -9.34 23.20 -13.50
N PHE A 250 -8.42 22.73 -14.35
CA PHE A 250 -7.00 23.10 -14.29
C PHE A 250 -6.46 23.73 -15.59
N GLY A 251 -7.27 23.88 -16.64
CA GLY A 251 -6.88 24.50 -17.91
C GLY A 251 -5.93 23.67 -18.77
N ARG A 252 -5.79 22.36 -18.49
CA ARG A 252 -4.97 21.42 -19.25
C ARG A 252 -5.50 20.00 -19.11
N GLY A 253 -5.21 19.11 -20.09
CA GLY A 253 -5.58 17.71 -20.02
C GLY A 253 -4.74 16.91 -19.01
N LEU A 254 -5.32 15.88 -18.39
CA LEU A 254 -4.61 14.92 -17.55
C LEU A 254 -3.69 14.06 -18.42
N ALA A 255 -2.38 14.17 -18.20
CA ALA A 255 -1.41 13.38 -18.93
C ALA A 255 -1.35 11.93 -18.44
N ALA A 256 -1.30 10.99 -19.37
CA ALA A 256 -1.07 9.57 -19.10
C ALA A 256 0.38 9.19 -19.44
N LEU A 257 1.00 8.37 -18.59
CA LEU A 257 2.29 7.71 -18.83
C LEU A 257 2.07 6.20 -18.85
N THR A 258 2.58 5.51 -19.87
CA THR A 258 2.48 4.05 -19.99
C THR A 258 3.77 3.41 -20.47
N ALA A 259 4.11 2.25 -19.90
CA ALA A 259 5.15 1.39 -20.40
C ALA A 259 4.68 0.66 -21.67
N VAL A 260 5.57 0.55 -22.65
CA VAL A 260 5.37 -0.22 -23.89
C VAL A 260 6.50 -1.22 -24.06
N TYR A 261 6.20 -2.37 -24.64
CA TYR A 261 7.14 -3.48 -24.78
C TYR A 261 7.20 -3.96 -26.25
N PRO A 262 7.85 -3.21 -27.15
CA PRO A 262 7.85 -3.51 -28.59
C PRO A 262 8.36 -4.91 -28.92
N ASP A 263 9.36 -5.38 -28.17
CA ASP A 263 9.99 -6.70 -28.36
C ASP A 263 9.26 -7.84 -27.62
N GLN A 264 8.23 -7.52 -26.84
CA GLN A 264 7.46 -8.48 -26.04
C GLN A 264 5.94 -8.25 -26.17
N PRO A 265 5.34 -8.56 -27.35
CA PRO A 265 3.92 -8.27 -27.63
C PRO A 265 2.93 -8.92 -26.65
N SER A 266 3.32 -9.99 -25.96
CA SER A 266 2.47 -10.68 -24.98
C SER A 266 2.25 -9.89 -23.68
N VAL A 267 3.13 -8.95 -23.38
CA VAL A 267 3.05 -8.08 -22.20
C VAL A 267 2.70 -6.63 -22.55
N ASP A 268 2.68 -6.29 -23.85
CA ASP A 268 2.35 -4.94 -24.31
C ASP A 268 0.83 -4.69 -24.24
N GLU A 269 0.44 -3.75 -23.41
CA GLU A 269 -0.95 -3.34 -23.20
C GLU A 269 -1.36 -2.13 -24.05
N ARG A 270 -0.52 -1.67 -24.97
CA ARG A 270 -0.70 -0.44 -25.74
C ARG A 270 -2.07 -0.35 -26.40
N ARG A 271 -2.58 -1.44 -27.01
CA ARG A 271 -3.89 -1.46 -27.67
C ARG A 271 -5.04 -1.05 -26.75
N TYR A 272 -4.94 -1.40 -25.45
CA TYR A 272 -5.95 -1.05 -24.45
C TYR A 272 -5.82 0.42 -24.04
N VAL A 273 -4.58 0.85 -23.81
CA VAL A 273 -4.26 2.24 -23.45
C VAL A 273 -4.67 3.21 -24.56
N ASP A 274 -4.35 2.89 -25.82
CA ASP A 274 -4.73 3.70 -26.98
C ASP A 274 -6.26 3.88 -27.07
N ALA A 275 -7.04 2.83 -26.79
CA ALA A 275 -8.51 2.92 -26.78
C ALA A 275 -9.02 3.84 -25.66
N ILE A 276 -8.41 3.79 -24.47
CA ILE A 276 -8.78 4.64 -23.32
C ILE A 276 -8.47 6.11 -23.63
N VAL A 277 -7.24 6.42 -24.06
CA VAL A 277 -6.83 7.80 -24.31
C VAL A 277 -7.58 8.42 -25.49
N ALA A 278 -7.91 7.61 -26.51
CA ALA A 278 -8.72 8.06 -27.63
C ALA A 278 -10.16 8.44 -27.20
N GLN A 279 -10.78 7.63 -26.32
CA GLN A 279 -12.13 7.93 -25.82
C GLN A 279 -12.16 9.14 -24.88
N LEU A 280 -11.14 9.28 -24.01
CA LEU A 280 -11.10 10.30 -22.96
C LEU A 280 -10.35 11.57 -23.36
N GLY A 281 -9.76 11.63 -24.57
CA GLY A 281 -9.01 12.79 -25.07
C GLY A 281 -7.73 13.09 -24.29
N MET A 282 -7.08 12.08 -23.70
CA MET A 282 -5.93 12.28 -22.81
C MET A 282 -4.61 12.41 -23.59
N PRO A 283 -3.73 13.35 -23.23
CA PRO A 283 -2.33 13.32 -23.69
C PRO A 283 -1.62 12.06 -23.21
N LEU A 284 -0.96 11.32 -24.13
CA LEU A 284 -0.24 10.09 -23.81
C LEU A 284 1.27 10.24 -24.04
N ARG A 285 2.04 9.84 -23.04
CA ARG A 285 3.48 9.58 -23.15
C ARG A 285 3.75 8.10 -22.96
N THR A 286 4.52 7.51 -23.89
CA THR A 286 4.99 6.13 -23.79
C THR A 286 6.49 6.09 -23.49
N TYR A 287 6.96 5.04 -22.84
CA TYR A 287 8.38 4.75 -22.62
C TYR A 287 8.62 3.23 -22.65
N VAL A 288 9.82 2.82 -22.95
CA VAL A 288 10.27 1.43 -22.83
C VAL A 288 11.00 1.32 -21.50
N PRO A 289 10.58 0.44 -20.56
CA PRO A 289 11.27 0.27 -19.28
C PRO A 289 12.70 -0.23 -19.48
N GLU A 290 13.65 0.41 -18.80
CA GLU A 290 15.06 0.06 -18.79
C GLU A 290 15.55 -0.43 -17.43
N ALA A 291 14.86 -0.01 -16.34
CA ALA A 291 15.22 -0.34 -14.98
C ALA A 291 15.08 -1.84 -14.67
N ARG A 292 16.04 -2.37 -13.90
CA ARG A 292 16.07 -3.78 -13.48
C ARG A 292 15.91 -3.90 -11.96
N PRO A 293 15.44 -5.05 -11.45
CA PRO A 293 15.10 -5.22 -10.04
C PRO A 293 16.23 -4.94 -9.03
N LEU A 294 17.49 -5.10 -9.40
CA LEU A 294 18.65 -4.89 -8.52
C LEU A 294 19.46 -3.63 -8.85
N ASP A 295 18.98 -2.79 -9.79
CA ASP A 295 19.65 -1.52 -10.09
C ASP A 295 19.67 -0.64 -8.83
N ASP A 296 20.86 -0.10 -8.51
CA ASP A 296 21.08 0.77 -7.34
C ASP A 296 20.57 0.17 -6.01
N VAL A 297 20.63 -1.15 -5.80
CA VAL A 297 20.05 -1.85 -4.65
C VAL A 297 20.50 -1.23 -3.30
N GLU A 298 21.78 -0.84 -3.16
CA GLU A 298 22.30 -0.20 -1.95
C GLU A 298 21.59 1.14 -1.66
N ARG A 299 21.36 1.93 -2.69
CA ARG A 299 20.61 3.19 -2.58
C ARG A 299 19.20 2.94 -2.05
N TRP A 300 18.52 1.95 -2.59
CA TRP A 300 17.12 1.71 -2.24
C TRP A 300 16.97 1.14 -0.83
N VAL A 301 17.77 0.16 -0.42
CA VAL A 301 17.72 -0.36 0.95
C VAL A 301 18.13 0.70 1.98
N THR A 302 18.97 1.68 1.56
CA THR A 302 19.34 2.86 2.33
C THR A 302 18.17 3.82 2.50
N LEU A 303 17.47 4.09 1.41
CA LEU A 303 16.35 5.04 1.41
C LEU A 303 15.19 4.49 2.24
N THR A 304 14.90 3.20 2.10
CA THR A 304 13.73 2.55 2.70
C THR A 304 13.95 2.02 4.12
N ASP A 305 15.19 2.11 4.63
CA ASP A 305 15.56 1.60 5.96
C ASP A 305 15.27 0.11 6.15
N GLY A 306 15.38 -0.67 5.08
CA GLY A 306 15.15 -2.11 5.12
C GLY A 306 15.17 -2.78 3.76
N PRO A 307 15.22 -4.12 3.74
CA PRO A 307 15.07 -4.91 2.54
C PRO A 307 13.58 -5.01 2.20
N VAL A 308 13.12 -4.22 1.25
CA VAL A 308 11.71 -4.21 0.86
C VAL A 308 11.45 -5.29 -0.18
N ASP A 309 10.42 -6.08 0.02
CA ASP A 309 9.94 -7.16 -0.84
C ASP A 309 9.22 -6.66 -2.10
N THR A 310 9.82 -5.77 -2.87
CA THR A 310 9.23 -5.27 -4.10
C THR A 310 10.17 -5.43 -5.27
N LEU A 311 9.68 -6.06 -6.31
CA LEU A 311 10.39 -6.17 -7.58
C LEU A 311 10.59 -4.82 -8.27
N SER A 312 9.86 -3.78 -7.86
CA SER A 312 9.56 -2.67 -8.73
C SER A 312 10.07 -1.30 -8.25
N ILE A 313 10.89 -1.20 -7.18
CA ILE A 313 11.37 0.13 -6.77
C ILE A 313 12.19 0.83 -7.88
N PRO A 314 13.15 0.19 -8.56
CA PRO A 314 13.83 0.82 -9.69
C PRO A 314 12.88 1.22 -10.82
N GLU A 315 11.90 0.36 -11.15
CA GLU A 315 10.89 0.65 -12.18
C GLU A 315 9.96 1.80 -11.75
N SER A 316 9.50 1.80 -10.49
CA SER A 316 8.73 2.92 -9.93
C SER A 316 9.53 4.22 -9.98
N ALA A 317 10.82 4.19 -9.64
CA ALA A 317 11.70 5.34 -9.70
C ALA A 317 11.85 5.88 -11.12
N GLU A 318 11.89 5.00 -12.12
CA GLU A 318 11.89 5.39 -13.54
C GLU A 318 10.59 6.12 -13.90
N CYS A 319 9.43 5.55 -13.56
CA CYS A 319 8.11 6.18 -13.76
C CYS A 319 8.02 7.56 -13.09
N TYR A 320 8.51 7.68 -11.85
CA TYR A 320 8.45 8.94 -11.09
C TYR A 320 9.37 10.01 -11.67
N ARG A 321 10.57 9.64 -12.14
CA ARG A 321 11.47 10.56 -12.86
C ARG A 321 10.82 11.06 -14.15
N LEU A 322 10.29 10.17 -14.98
CA LEU A 322 9.61 10.54 -16.22
C LEU A 322 8.37 11.42 -15.95
N SER A 323 7.59 11.11 -14.92
CA SER A 323 6.43 11.93 -14.54
C SER A 323 6.85 13.33 -14.09
N ARG A 324 7.90 13.45 -13.27
CA ARG A 324 8.48 14.73 -12.86
C ARG A 324 8.95 15.54 -14.08
N ASP A 325 9.60 14.90 -15.04
CA ASP A 325 10.11 15.54 -16.26
C ASP A 325 8.96 16.04 -17.17
N LEU A 326 7.76 15.45 -17.02
CA LEU A 326 6.51 15.97 -17.60
C LEU A 326 5.89 17.11 -16.77
N GLY A 327 6.54 17.54 -15.68
CA GLY A 327 6.11 18.62 -14.80
C GLY A 327 5.15 18.21 -13.70
N ALA A 328 5.01 16.91 -13.43
CA ALA A 328 4.18 16.41 -12.33
C ALA A 328 4.77 16.77 -10.96
N VAL A 329 3.90 17.08 -10.01
CA VAL A 329 4.15 17.05 -8.57
C VAL A 329 3.47 15.84 -7.93
N SER A 330 2.51 15.26 -8.63
CA SER A 330 1.70 14.12 -8.20
C SER A 330 1.63 13.07 -9.29
N VAL A 331 1.73 11.80 -8.90
CA VAL A 331 1.60 10.64 -9.77
C VAL A 331 0.44 9.80 -9.28
N LEU A 332 -0.61 9.68 -10.11
CA LEU A 332 -1.79 8.87 -9.81
C LEU A 332 -1.54 7.43 -10.23
N THR A 333 -1.88 6.47 -9.36
CA THR A 333 -1.81 5.04 -9.65
C THR A 333 -3.11 4.32 -9.33
N GLY A 334 -3.43 3.25 -10.09
CA GLY A 334 -4.58 2.39 -9.87
C GLY A 334 -4.35 1.29 -8.82
N GLU A 335 -3.29 1.36 -8.05
CA GLU A 335 -2.96 0.37 -7.03
C GLU A 335 -4.01 0.30 -5.93
N LEU A 336 -4.03 -0.84 -5.21
CA LEU A 336 -4.82 -1.11 -4.02
C LEU A 336 -6.31 -1.41 -4.26
N ALA A 337 -6.81 -1.31 -5.49
CA ALA A 337 -8.17 -1.75 -5.81
C ALA A 337 -8.41 -3.23 -5.45
N GLU A 338 -7.37 -4.07 -5.58
CA GLU A 338 -7.42 -5.48 -5.22
C GLU A 338 -7.60 -5.73 -3.71
N TYR A 339 -7.28 -4.78 -2.84
CA TYR A 339 -7.38 -4.96 -1.39
C TYR A 339 -8.83 -5.14 -0.94
N VAL A 340 -9.75 -4.40 -1.53
CA VAL A 340 -11.18 -4.47 -1.17
C VAL A 340 -12.06 -5.06 -2.28
N PHE A 341 -11.57 -5.13 -3.54
CA PHE A 341 -12.34 -5.62 -4.69
C PHE A 341 -11.84 -6.98 -5.23
N THR A 342 -11.15 -7.78 -4.41
CA THR A 342 -10.73 -9.14 -4.77
C THR A 342 -11.58 -10.21 -4.09
N ILE A 343 -11.95 -11.24 -4.84
CA ILE A 343 -12.73 -12.37 -4.33
C ILE A 343 -11.80 -13.36 -3.63
N SER A 344 -11.99 -13.53 -2.33
CA SER A 344 -11.33 -14.58 -1.55
C SER A 344 -11.83 -15.98 -1.93
N ALA A 345 -10.96 -16.98 -1.80
CA ALA A 345 -11.33 -18.39 -1.93
C ALA A 345 -12.39 -18.85 -0.89
N HIS A 346 -12.62 -18.04 0.15
CA HIS A 346 -13.55 -18.35 1.23
C HIS A 346 -14.99 -17.94 0.96
N LEU A 347 -15.28 -17.28 -0.19
CA LEU A 347 -16.63 -16.83 -0.54
C LEU A 347 -17.70 -17.94 -0.47
N ALA A 348 -17.40 -19.13 -0.99
CA ALA A 348 -18.38 -20.24 -0.97
C ALA A 348 -18.77 -20.65 0.45
N GLY A 349 -17.80 -20.70 1.37
CA GLY A 349 -18.03 -21.00 2.79
C GLY A 349 -18.87 -19.92 3.48
N HIS A 350 -18.58 -18.66 3.20
CA HIS A 350 -19.33 -17.52 3.70
C HIS A 350 -20.80 -17.55 3.25
N LEU A 351 -21.06 -17.72 1.95
CA LEU A 351 -22.41 -17.80 1.41
C LEU A 351 -23.20 -18.96 2.02
N ALA A 352 -22.56 -20.11 2.24
CA ALA A 352 -23.19 -21.26 2.91
C ALA A 352 -23.46 -20.99 4.40
N LEU A 353 -22.52 -20.41 5.13
CA LEU A 353 -22.64 -20.08 6.55
C LEU A 353 -23.83 -19.13 6.81
N HIS A 354 -23.99 -18.14 5.93
CA HIS A 354 -25.06 -17.14 5.99
C HIS A 354 -26.35 -17.57 5.24
N ARG A 355 -26.44 -18.86 4.83
CA ARG A 355 -27.61 -19.45 4.14
C ARG A 355 -28.02 -18.74 2.84
N ARG A 356 -27.05 -18.07 2.18
CA ARG A 356 -27.25 -17.38 0.89
C ARG A 356 -27.19 -18.38 -0.28
N TRP A 357 -28.12 -19.35 -0.29
CA TRP A 357 -28.08 -20.50 -1.21
C TRP A 357 -28.21 -20.12 -2.68
N ARG A 358 -28.96 -19.04 -2.99
CA ARG A 358 -29.08 -18.54 -4.37
C ARG A 358 -27.75 -18.00 -4.88
N ALA A 359 -27.04 -17.22 -4.08
CA ALA A 359 -25.73 -16.69 -4.42
C ALA A 359 -24.67 -17.80 -4.53
N LEU A 360 -24.70 -18.79 -3.62
CA LEU A 360 -23.83 -19.97 -3.70
C LEU A 360 -24.05 -20.77 -4.99
N ALA A 361 -25.31 -20.99 -5.40
CA ALA A 361 -25.62 -21.63 -6.65
C ALA A 361 -25.18 -20.81 -7.87
N ALA A 362 -25.31 -19.48 -7.82
CA ALA A 362 -24.81 -18.58 -8.86
C ALA A 362 -23.29 -18.66 -8.96
N TRP A 363 -22.58 -18.63 -7.84
CA TRP A 363 -21.12 -18.79 -7.78
C TRP A 363 -20.68 -20.14 -8.40
N ALA A 364 -21.33 -21.24 -8.06
CA ALA A 364 -20.99 -22.55 -8.60
C ALA A 364 -21.22 -22.61 -10.13
N ARG A 365 -22.32 -22.00 -10.63
CA ARG A 365 -22.60 -21.89 -12.07
C ARG A 365 -21.59 -21.02 -12.80
N ALA A 366 -21.22 -19.87 -12.23
CA ALA A 366 -20.22 -18.99 -12.79
C ALA A 366 -18.85 -19.69 -12.94
N LEU A 367 -18.41 -20.42 -11.90
CA LEU A 367 -17.20 -21.24 -11.98
C LEU A 367 -17.33 -22.34 -13.04
N ARG A 368 -18.49 -22.96 -13.18
CA ARG A 368 -18.74 -24.00 -14.21
C ARG A 368 -18.66 -23.43 -15.62
N ALA A 369 -19.16 -22.20 -15.81
CA ALA A 369 -19.12 -21.48 -17.10
C ALA A 369 -17.69 -21.18 -17.58
N THR A 370 -16.68 -21.18 -16.67
CA THR A 370 -15.25 -21.09 -17.05
C THR A 370 -14.67 -22.41 -17.61
N GLY A 371 -15.51 -23.39 -17.97
CA GLY A 371 -15.08 -24.68 -18.49
C GLY A 371 -14.65 -25.69 -17.44
N ARG A 372 -14.69 -25.36 -16.14
CA ARG A 372 -14.26 -26.24 -15.05
C ARG A 372 -15.29 -27.33 -14.77
N PRO A 373 -14.89 -28.61 -14.58
CA PRO A 373 -15.82 -29.69 -14.21
C PRO A 373 -16.34 -29.46 -12.77
N TRP A 374 -17.51 -30.03 -12.47
CA TRP A 374 -18.12 -29.92 -11.12
C TRP A 374 -17.18 -30.40 -9.99
N SER A 375 -16.35 -31.39 -10.25
CA SER A 375 -15.34 -31.87 -9.30
C SER A 375 -14.29 -30.77 -8.96
N ALA A 376 -13.98 -29.90 -9.91
CA ALA A 376 -13.09 -28.75 -9.67
C ALA A 376 -13.79 -27.64 -8.88
N VAL A 377 -15.10 -27.41 -9.15
CA VAL A 377 -15.94 -26.48 -8.37
C VAL A 377 -16.03 -26.96 -6.92
N ALA A 378 -16.36 -28.23 -6.71
CA ALA A 378 -16.43 -28.84 -5.39
C ALA A 378 -15.07 -28.77 -4.64
N ARG A 379 -13.97 -29.09 -5.31
CA ARG A 379 -12.62 -28.98 -4.71
C ARG A 379 -12.26 -27.56 -4.31
N ARG A 380 -12.76 -26.53 -5.01
CA ARG A 380 -12.53 -25.13 -4.67
C ARG A 380 -13.38 -24.67 -3.48
N ALA A 381 -14.61 -25.20 -3.37
CA ALA A 381 -15.51 -24.90 -2.25
C ALA A 381 -15.17 -25.68 -0.97
N ALA A 382 -14.71 -26.91 -1.09
CA ALA A 382 -14.51 -27.84 0.03
C ALA A 382 -13.68 -27.27 1.19
N PRO A 383 -12.53 -26.60 0.98
CA PRO A 383 -11.74 -26.05 2.09
C PRO A 383 -12.49 -24.98 2.89
N SER A 384 -13.31 -24.16 2.21
CA SER A 384 -14.07 -23.08 2.86
C SER A 384 -15.34 -23.57 3.55
N LEU A 385 -15.89 -24.70 3.10
CA LEU A 385 -17.08 -25.36 3.69
C LEU A 385 -16.72 -26.33 4.83
N ALA A 386 -15.49 -26.83 4.85
CA ALA A 386 -15.03 -27.78 5.84
C ALA A 386 -14.81 -27.12 7.21
N PRO A 387 -15.03 -27.85 8.33
CA PRO A 387 -14.61 -27.40 9.65
C PRO A 387 -13.13 -27.02 9.65
N ALA A 388 -12.72 -26.03 10.46
CA ALA A 388 -11.37 -25.47 10.45
C ALA A 388 -10.26 -26.51 10.62
N PHE A 389 -10.47 -27.52 11.51
CA PHE A 389 -9.48 -28.58 11.73
C PHE A 389 -9.32 -29.53 10.54
N VAL A 390 -10.39 -29.72 9.74
CA VAL A 390 -10.36 -30.53 8.50
C VAL A 390 -9.71 -29.75 7.37
N ALA A 391 -10.08 -28.45 7.23
CA ALA A 391 -9.51 -27.58 6.20
C ALA A 391 -8.00 -27.46 6.34
N GLY A 392 -7.46 -27.28 7.55
CA GLY A 392 -6.02 -27.21 7.80
C GLY A 392 -5.27 -28.52 7.52
N ARG A 393 -5.94 -29.69 7.62
CA ARG A 393 -5.34 -30.97 7.19
C ARG A 393 -5.40 -31.16 5.67
N TYR A 394 -6.49 -30.72 5.05
CA TYR A 394 -6.69 -30.81 3.60
C TYR A 394 -5.71 -29.94 2.83
N THR A 395 -5.47 -28.69 3.28
CA THR A 395 -4.48 -27.79 2.67
C THR A 395 -3.05 -28.33 2.82
N ARG A 396 -2.72 -28.98 3.95
CA ARG A 396 -1.42 -29.67 4.12
C ARG A 396 -1.26 -30.87 3.16
N LEU A 397 -2.32 -31.69 2.99
CA LEU A 397 -2.30 -32.86 2.12
C LEU A 397 -2.13 -32.49 0.64
N LEU A 398 -2.77 -31.41 0.21
CA LEU A 398 -2.70 -30.98 -1.20
C LEU A 398 -1.37 -30.33 -1.57
N ARG A 399 -0.47 -30.04 -0.62
CA ARG A 399 0.85 -29.41 -0.83
C ARG A 399 0.80 -28.20 -1.76
N ARG A 400 -0.36 -27.53 -1.90
CA ARG A 400 -0.58 -26.42 -2.84
C ARG A 400 0.34 -25.25 -2.57
N ASP A 401 0.63 -25.00 -1.28
CA ASP A 401 1.46 -23.89 -0.85
C ASP A 401 2.95 -24.04 -1.24
N ARG A 402 3.42 -25.31 -1.43
CA ARG A 402 4.80 -25.57 -1.82
C ARG A 402 5.09 -25.34 -3.31
N ARG A 403 4.08 -25.22 -4.17
CA ARG A 403 4.28 -25.05 -5.62
C ARG A 403 4.84 -23.69 -5.99
N PHE A 404 4.73 -22.70 -5.10
CA PHE A 404 5.19 -21.33 -5.31
C PHE A 404 6.48 -21.00 -4.53
N LEU A 405 7.04 -21.98 -3.80
CA LEU A 405 8.28 -21.78 -3.08
C LEU A 405 9.45 -22.44 -3.81
N PRO A 406 10.58 -21.74 -3.93
CA PRO A 406 11.81 -22.33 -4.41
C PRO A 406 12.23 -23.54 -3.57
N GLY A 407 12.89 -24.51 -4.19
CA GLY A 407 13.34 -25.72 -3.49
C GLY A 407 14.44 -25.47 -2.44
N TRP A 408 15.03 -24.30 -2.44
CA TRP A 408 16.04 -23.83 -1.50
C TRP A 408 15.47 -23.02 -0.31
N ILE A 409 14.15 -22.79 -0.25
CA ILE A 409 13.46 -22.16 0.89
C ILE A 409 12.83 -23.22 1.79
N ASP A 410 13.05 -23.11 3.10
CA ASP A 410 12.31 -23.90 4.09
C ASP A 410 10.86 -23.37 4.22
N PRO A 411 9.86 -24.17 3.82
CA PRO A 411 8.45 -23.77 3.93
C PRO A 411 7.97 -23.48 5.36
N ALA A 412 8.68 -23.97 6.37
CA ALA A 412 8.32 -23.74 7.77
C ALA A 412 8.56 -22.29 8.19
N GLN A 413 9.47 -21.61 7.51
CA GLN A 413 9.82 -20.23 7.78
C GLN A 413 8.83 -19.21 7.18
N VAL A 414 8.06 -19.57 6.16
CA VAL A 414 7.24 -18.61 5.39
C VAL A 414 5.96 -18.21 6.12
N GLY A 415 5.88 -16.96 6.54
CA GLY A 415 4.81 -16.43 7.40
C GLY A 415 3.43 -16.36 6.73
N GLY A 416 3.36 -16.11 5.43
CA GLY A 416 2.10 -16.13 4.69
C GLY A 416 1.38 -17.47 4.72
N LEU A 417 2.14 -18.57 4.81
CA LEU A 417 1.60 -19.92 5.00
C LEU A 417 1.10 -20.11 6.44
N GLY A 418 1.78 -19.54 7.42
CA GLY A 418 1.37 -19.56 8.84
C GLY A 418 0.07 -18.77 9.06
N ARG A 419 -0.02 -17.54 8.55
CA ARG A 419 -1.22 -16.70 8.65
C ARG A 419 -2.45 -17.34 8.03
N ARG A 420 -2.34 -17.90 6.83
CA ARG A 420 -3.44 -18.65 6.20
C ARG A 420 -3.89 -19.82 7.06
N ARG A 421 -2.96 -20.57 7.67
CA ARG A 421 -3.28 -21.69 8.56
C ARG A 421 -3.98 -21.24 9.84
N ASP A 422 -3.60 -20.10 10.40
CA ASP A 422 -4.20 -19.54 11.60
C ASP A 422 -5.59 -18.98 11.30
N LEU A 423 -5.78 -18.31 10.18
CA LEU A 423 -7.07 -17.86 9.66
C LEU A 423 -8.02 -19.04 9.47
N GLU A 424 -7.55 -20.12 8.83
CA GLU A 424 -8.30 -21.35 8.62
C GLU A 424 -8.66 -22.08 9.93
N ARG A 425 -7.86 -21.91 11.00
CA ARG A 425 -8.07 -22.59 12.28
C ARG A 425 -8.97 -21.80 13.23
N ARG A 426 -8.90 -20.49 13.23
CA ARG A 426 -9.49 -19.63 14.28
C ARG A 426 -10.75 -18.92 13.85
N ALA A 427 -10.86 -18.54 12.59
CA ALA A 427 -11.98 -17.73 12.12
C ALA A 427 -13.24 -18.57 11.88
N ARG A 428 -14.36 -18.15 12.47
CA ARG A 428 -15.67 -18.72 12.17
C ARG A 428 -16.13 -18.35 10.76
N ASP A 429 -15.93 -17.09 10.38
CA ASP A 429 -16.14 -16.59 9.03
C ASP A 429 -14.82 -16.13 8.41
N ARG A 430 -14.26 -16.98 7.58
CA ARG A 430 -12.98 -16.76 6.90
C ARG A 430 -13.06 -15.73 5.78
N TRP A 431 -14.25 -15.49 5.26
CA TRP A 431 -14.46 -14.43 4.27
C TRP A 431 -14.26 -13.06 4.90
N THR A 432 -14.95 -12.79 6.02
CA THR A 432 -14.82 -11.55 6.76
C THR A 432 -13.34 -11.29 7.13
N GLU A 433 -12.66 -12.29 7.68
CA GLU A 433 -11.24 -12.18 7.99
C GLU A 433 -10.38 -11.89 6.77
N ALA A 434 -10.67 -12.51 5.62
CA ALA A 434 -9.92 -12.27 4.39
C ALA A 434 -10.17 -10.90 3.76
N GLN A 435 -11.34 -10.28 4.00
CA GLN A 435 -11.60 -8.89 3.57
C GLN A 435 -10.76 -7.89 4.39
N LEU A 436 -10.44 -8.22 5.63
CA LEU A 436 -9.66 -7.38 6.53
C LEU A 436 -8.15 -7.68 6.48
N ASP A 437 -7.74 -8.78 5.85
CA ASP A 437 -6.33 -9.23 5.85
C ASP A 437 -5.38 -8.20 5.22
N ALA A 438 -5.84 -7.49 4.18
CA ALA A 438 -5.10 -6.40 3.56
C ALA A 438 -4.83 -5.22 4.50
N LEU A 439 -5.66 -5.07 5.55
CA LEU A 439 -5.52 -4.05 6.60
C LEU A 439 -4.71 -4.55 7.80
N ARG A 440 -4.11 -5.73 7.72
CA ARG A 440 -3.30 -6.35 8.78
C ARG A 440 -1.88 -6.59 8.28
N GLY A 441 -0.93 -6.36 9.12
CA GLY A 441 0.48 -6.52 8.80
C GLY A 441 1.16 -5.19 8.40
N ALA A 442 2.45 -5.25 8.24
CA ALA A 442 3.26 -4.08 7.93
C ALA A 442 3.03 -3.59 6.48
N SER A 443 2.92 -2.28 6.31
CA SER A 443 2.72 -1.62 5.02
C SER A 443 4.05 -1.24 4.33
N ILE A 444 5.09 -2.06 4.52
CA ILE A 444 6.48 -1.72 4.12
C ILE A 444 6.63 -1.41 2.63
N THR A 445 5.94 -2.14 1.76
CA THR A 445 6.00 -1.91 0.30
C THR A 445 5.44 -0.55 -0.09
N VAL A 446 4.29 -0.17 0.48
CA VAL A 446 3.66 1.13 0.18
C VAL A 446 4.45 2.29 0.78
N GLU A 447 5.01 2.10 1.99
CA GLU A 447 5.92 3.05 2.63
C GLU A 447 7.17 3.29 1.78
N ALA A 448 7.79 2.21 1.29
CA ALA A 448 8.97 2.28 0.46
C ALA A 448 8.73 2.99 -0.87
N ASP A 449 7.61 2.70 -1.51
CA ASP A 449 7.22 3.34 -2.76
C ASP A 449 6.95 4.85 -2.56
N ALA A 450 6.28 5.21 -1.46
CA ALA A 450 6.07 6.62 -1.09
C ALA A 450 7.41 7.35 -0.81
N LEU A 451 8.37 6.69 -0.15
CA LEU A 451 9.72 7.23 0.07
C LEU A 451 10.49 7.38 -1.25
N CYS A 452 10.37 6.40 -2.15
CA CYS A 452 10.95 6.46 -3.49
C CYS A 452 10.42 7.68 -4.26
N ALA A 453 9.11 7.84 -4.37
CA ALA A 453 8.48 8.99 -5.01
C ALA A 453 8.92 10.31 -4.37
N ALA A 454 8.91 10.33 -3.05
CA ALA A 454 9.33 11.46 -2.26
C ALA A 454 10.78 11.88 -2.56
N SER A 455 11.71 10.92 -2.65
CA SER A 455 13.12 11.19 -2.95
C SER A 455 13.35 11.76 -4.35
N LEU A 456 12.38 11.59 -5.23
CA LEU A 456 12.39 12.08 -6.62
C LEU A 456 11.56 13.35 -6.82
N GLY A 457 11.01 13.92 -5.74
CA GLY A 457 10.28 15.19 -5.78
C GLY A 457 8.84 15.09 -6.26
N VAL A 458 8.22 13.90 -6.21
CA VAL A 458 6.80 13.69 -6.55
C VAL A 458 6.08 12.99 -5.40
N HIS A 459 4.75 13.10 -5.37
CA HIS A 459 3.88 12.37 -4.46
C HIS A 459 3.11 11.30 -5.23
N VAL A 460 3.20 10.04 -4.80
CA VAL A 460 2.33 9.01 -5.32
C VAL A 460 0.96 9.10 -4.67
N ARG A 461 -0.09 9.12 -5.48
CA ARG A 461 -1.47 9.27 -5.07
C ARG A 461 -2.29 8.06 -5.49
N ARG A 462 -3.03 7.52 -4.55
CA ARG A 462 -3.78 6.27 -4.72
C ARG A 462 -5.26 6.48 -4.37
N PRO A 463 -6.12 6.89 -5.32
CA PRO A 463 -7.55 7.09 -5.04
C PRO A 463 -8.23 5.87 -4.44
N PHE A 464 -7.80 4.66 -4.81
CA PHE A 464 -8.30 3.41 -4.22
C PHE A 464 -7.86 3.19 -2.75
N ALA A 465 -7.00 4.04 -2.19
CA ALA A 465 -6.63 4.02 -0.78
C ALA A 465 -7.53 4.88 0.11
N ASP A 466 -8.51 5.56 -0.47
CA ASP A 466 -9.41 6.43 0.28
C ASP A 466 -10.23 5.65 1.31
N VAL A 467 -10.26 6.13 2.56
CA VAL A 467 -10.91 5.43 3.66
C VAL A 467 -12.43 5.38 3.51
N ASP A 468 -13.04 6.44 2.99
CA ASP A 468 -14.50 6.49 2.79
C ASP A 468 -14.92 5.47 1.72
N LEU A 469 -14.12 5.32 0.64
CA LEU A 469 -14.29 4.27 -0.36
C LEU A 469 -14.12 2.86 0.24
N TRP A 470 -13.16 2.69 1.15
CA TRP A 470 -12.94 1.39 1.79
C TRP A 470 -14.08 1.03 2.74
N GLU A 471 -14.56 1.97 3.55
CA GLU A 471 -15.71 1.78 4.43
C GLU A 471 -16.95 1.40 3.63
N PHE A 472 -17.22 2.13 2.55
CA PHE A 472 -18.30 1.80 1.62
C PHE A 472 -18.12 0.39 1.03
N ALA A 473 -16.96 0.07 0.46
CA ALA A 473 -16.70 -1.22 -0.17
C ALA A 473 -16.75 -2.39 0.83
N LEU A 474 -16.30 -2.21 2.08
CA LEU A 474 -16.41 -3.21 3.14
C LEU A 474 -17.87 -3.42 3.55
N SER A 475 -18.69 -2.37 3.58
CA SER A 475 -20.09 -2.46 3.99
C SER A 475 -20.97 -3.28 3.03
N LEU A 476 -20.57 -3.42 1.78
CA LEU A 476 -21.36 -4.11 0.75
C LEU A 476 -21.42 -5.62 0.96
N PRO A 477 -22.61 -6.25 0.80
CA PRO A 477 -22.71 -7.70 0.72
C PRO A 477 -21.88 -8.27 -0.43
N ALA A 478 -21.35 -9.48 -0.24
CA ALA A 478 -20.45 -10.11 -1.22
C ALA A 478 -21.10 -10.22 -2.63
N GLU A 479 -22.38 -10.53 -2.72
CA GLU A 479 -23.11 -10.64 -3.98
C GLU A 479 -23.37 -9.30 -4.67
N THR A 480 -23.48 -8.22 -3.91
CA THR A 480 -23.61 -6.85 -4.43
C THR A 480 -22.26 -6.30 -4.87
N LYS A 481 -21.22 -6.57 -4.09
CA LYS A 481 -19.84 -6.21 -4.41
C LYS A 481 -19.27 -6.96 -5.61
N PHE A 482 -19.71 -8.22 -5.80
CA PHE A 482 -19.27 -9.08 -6.89
C PHE A 482 -20.47 -9.69 -7.63
N PRO A 483 -21.30 -8.88 -8.30
CA PRO A 483 -22.57 -9.33 -8.89
C PRO A 483 -22.39 -10.46 -9.91
N ASP A 484 -21.28 -10.47 -10.65
CA ASP A 484 -20.95 -11.51 -11.63
C ASP A 484 -20.01 -12.58 -11.06
N LEU A 485 -19.74 -12.50 -9.74
CA LEU A 485 -18.77 -13.34 -9.03
C LEU A 485 -17.37 -13.34 -9.67
N VAL A 486 -17.01 -12.20 -10.24
CA VAL A 486 -15.71 -11.89 -10.83
C VAL A 486 -15.09 -10.74 -10.05
N PRO A 487 -13.77 -10.73 -9.83
CA PRO A 487 -13.08 -9.58 -9.21
C PRO A 487 -13.42 -8.28 -9.93
N LYS A 488 -13.66 -7.21 -9.15
CA LYS A 488 -13.92 -5.86 -9.68
C LYS A 488 -15.17 -5.73 -10.57
N SER A 489 -16.14 -6.66 -10.46
CA SER A 489 -17.35 -6.62 -11.30
C SER A 489 -18.25 -5.43 -10.98
N LEU A 490 -18.32 -4.96 -9.73
CA LEU A 490 -19.00 -3.71 -9.38
C LEU A 490 -18.39 -2.52 -10.12
N ILE A 491 -17.06 -2.38 -10.09
CA ILE A 491 -16.32 -1.30 -10.78
C ILE A 491 -16.63 -1.30 -12.27
N ARG A 492 -16.59 -2.49 -12.90
CA ARG A 492 -16.88 -2.63 -14.35
C ARG A 492 -18.32 -2.23 -14.69
N ARG A 493 -19.28 -2.56 -13.84
CA ARG A 493 -20.69 -2.17 -14.05
C ARG A 493 -20.90 -0.68 -13.85
N ALA A 494 -20.38 -0.12 -12.78
CA ALA A 494 -20.50 1.31 -12.48
C ALA A 494 -19.88 2.21 -13.56
N LEU A 495 -18.82 1.75 -14.22
CA LEU A 495 -18.13 2.50 -15.27
C LEU A 495 -18.61 2.22 -16.70
N ARG A 496 -19.70 1.45 -16.87
CA ARG A 496 -20.27 1.18 -18.20
C ARG A 496 -20.71 2.50 -18.86
N GLY A 497 -20.29 2.68 -20.13
CA GLY A 497 -20.47 3.94 -20.87
C GLY A 497 -19.43 5.01 -20.61
N ARG A 498 -18.59 4.87 -19.57
CA ARG A 498 -17.49 5.81 -19.27
C ARG A 498 -16.14 5.35 -19.79
N LEU A 499 -15.98 4.04 -20.00
CA LEU A 499 -14.77 3.41 -20.53
C LEU A 499 -15.11 2.56 -21.77
N PRO A 500 -14.12 2.28 -22.64
CA PRO A 500 -14.31 1.37 -23.78
C PRO A 500 -14.74 -0.04 -23.30
N ASP A 501 -15.68 -0.67 -23.99
CA ASP A 501 -16.11 -2.04 -23.70
C ASP A 501 -14.92 -3.03 -23.77
N LEU A 502 -13.93 -2.75 -24.61
CA LEU A 502 -12.66 -3.51 -24.68
C LEU A 502 -11.99 -3.67 -23.29
N ILE A 503 -12.11 -2.66 -22.42
CA ILE A 503 -11.57 -2.68 -21.05
C ILE A 503 -12.55 -3.32 -20.08
N LEU A 504 -13.83 -2.93 -20.17
CA LEU A 504 -14.87 -3.39 -19.26
C LEU A 504 -15.15 -4.88 -19.37
N ASP A 505 -15.04 -5.44 -20.58
CA ASP A 505 -15.29 -6.85 -20.84
C ASP A 505 -14.01 -7.72 -20.87
N ARG A 506 -12.84 -7.11 -20.65
CA ARG A 506 -11.56 -7.81 -20.59
C ARG A 506 -11.53 -8.81 -19.44
N LYS A 507 -11.32 -10.09 -19.76
CA LYS A 507 -11.30 -11.21 -18.79
C LYS A 507 -9.89 -11.68 -18.44
N ASP A 508 -8.95 -11.47 -19.33
CA ASP A 508 -7.54 -11.82 -19.16
C ASP A 508 -6.81 -10.71 -18.37
N LYS A 509 -5.76 -11.11 -17.69
CA LYS A 509 -4.77 -10.19 -17.09
C LYS A 509 -3.44 -10.45 -17.78
N THR A 510 -2.77 -9.39 -18.20
CA THR A 510 -1.39 -9.51 -18.72
C THR A 510 -0.49 -10.09 -17.63
N ALA A 511 0.25 -11.14 -18.00
CA ALA A 511 1.24 -11.75 -17.13
C ALA A 511 2.63 -11.23 -17.56
N PHE A 512 3.31 -10.53 -16.67
CA PHE A 512 4.63 -9.95 -16.93
C PHE A 512 5.79 -10.93 -16.72
N ASP A 513 5.50 -12.24 -16.59
CA ASP A 513 6.48 -13.29 -16.31
C ASP A 513 7.67 -13.25 -17.28
N ALA A 514 7.41 -13.09 -18.57
CA ALA A 514 8.47 -13.04 -19.60
C ALA A 514 9.37 -11.80 -19.43
N HIS A 515 8.78 -10.64 -19.12
CA HIS A 515 9.52 -9.42 -18.86
C HIS A 515 10.40 -9.55 -17.61
N THR A 516 9.80 -10.03 -16.50
CA THR A 516 10.50 -10.27 -15.24
C THR A 516 11.71 -11.19 -15.43
N LEU A 517 11.54 -12.29 -16.18
CA LEU A 517 12.65 -13.22 -16.46
C LEU A 517 13.72 -12.62 -17.37
N ALA A 518 13.33 -11.80 -18.33
CA ALA A 518 14.29 -11.11 -19.22
C ALA A 518 15.16 -10.09 -18.46
N GLY A 519 14.62 -9.51 -17.37
CA GLY A 519 15.33 -8.58 -16.49
C GLY A 519 16.23 -9.25 -15.45
N ALA A 520 16.37 -10.61 -15.43
CA ALA A 520 17.16 -11.32 -14.45
C ALA A 520 18.66 -11.02 -14.57
N ASP A 521 19.27 -10.50 -13.52
CA ASP A 521 20.71 -10.28 -13.41
C ASP A 521 21.34 -11.34 -12.49
N TYR A 522 21.71 -12.48 -13.06
CA TYR A 522 22.29 -13.60 -12.33
C TYR A 522 23.67 -13.29 -11.73
N ASP A 523 24.44 -12.38 -12.34
CA ASP A 523 25.75 -12.00 -11.83
C ASP A 523 25.61 -11.07 -10.61
N ALA A 524 24.66 -10.14 -10.64
CA ALA A 524 24.31 -9.34 -9.46
C ALA A 524 23.73 -10.21 -8.33
N LEU A 525 22.85 -11.16 -8.64
CA LEU A 525 22.33 -12.12 -7.65
C LEU A 525 23.46 -12.92 -7.00
N ARG A 526 24.41 -13.45 -7.79
CA ARG A 526 25.56 -14.20 -7.25
C ARG A 526 26.40 -13.31 -6.33
N LYS A 527 26.77 -12.12 -6.79
CA LYS A 527 27.54 -11.14 -6.02
C LYS A 527 26.91 -10.87 -4.65
N TRP A 528 25.62 -10.59 -4.60
CA TRP A 528 24.97 -10.22 -3.36
C TRP A 528 24.72 -11.42 -2.44
N ILE A 529 24.32 -12.57 -2.97
CA ILE A 529 23.83 -13.70 -2.18
C ILE A 529 24.96 -14.66 -1.80
N ILE A 530 25.84 -15.00 -2.74
CA ILE A 530 26.83 -16.05 -2.55
C ILE A 530 28.14 -15.51 -2.00
N ASP A 531 28.62 -14.40 -2.59
CA ASP A 531 29.92 -13.81 -2.23
C ASP A 531 29.87 -13.05 -0.88
N GLY A 532 28.67 -12.72 -0.37
CA GLY A 532 28.48 -12.11 0.93
C GLY A 532 28.64 -13.09 2.10
N GLU A 533 28.99 -12.59 3.28
CA GLU A 533 29.20 -13.43 4.49
C GLU A 533 27.90 -13.71 5.27
N TYR A 534 26.87 -12.88 5.13
CA TYR A 534 25.60 -13.06 5.85
C TYR A 534 24.83 -14.27 5.34
N ARG A 535 24.16 -14.99 6.23
CA ARG A 535 23.34 -16.16 5.90
C ARG A 535 22.00 -16.13 6.61
N VAL A 536 20.93 -16.13 5.83
CA VAL A 536 19.54 -16.18 6.32
C VAL A 536 19.21 -17.60 6.74
N SER A 537 18.68 -17.76 7.95
CA SER A 537 18.23 -19.06 8.46
C SER A 537 17.06 -19.61 7.62
N GLY A 538 17.11 -20.89 7.24
CA GLY A 538 16.06 -21.51 6.40
C GLY A 538 16.26 -21.35 4.89
N VAL A 539 17.42 -20.84 4.43
CA VAL A 539 17.85 -20.82 3.05
C VAL A 539 18.93 -21.89 2.82
N ASP A 540 18.71 -22.79 1.86
CA ASP A 540 19.72 -23.77 1.40
C ASP A 540 20.60 -23.12 0.32
N TYR A 541 21.67 -22.47 0.75
CA TYR A 541 22.59 -21.73 -0.14
C TYR A 541 23.29 -22.63 -1.16
N ARG A 542 23.55 -23.90 -0.85
CA ARG A 542 24.16 -24.84 -1.81
C ARG A 542 23.22 -25.10 -2.98
N ARG A 543 21.94 -25.37 -2.69
CA ARG A 543 20.93 -25.52 -3.75
C ARG A 543 20.70 -24.24 -4.53
N LEU A 544 20.70 -23.10 -3.86
CA LEU A 544 20.54 -21.81 -4.52
C LEU A 544 21.72 -21.53 -5.47
N GLU A 545 22.96 -21.80 -5.06
CA GLU A 545 24.15 -21.65 -5.91
C GLU A 545 24.07 -22.54 -7.14
N GLU A 546 23.70 -23.82 -7.00
CA GLU A 546 23.48 -24.76 -8.11
C GLU A 546 22.44 -24.22 -9.12
N ARG A 547 21.41 -23.50 -8.63
CA ARG A 547 20.36 -22.91 -9.46
C ARG A 547 20.84 -21.62 -10.15
N LEU A 548 21.60 -20.78 -9.48
CA LEU A 548 22.22 -19.58 -10.03
C LEU A 548 23.18 -19.94 -11.18
N ASP A 549 23.99 -20.99 -11.00
CA ASP A 549 24.93 -21.45 -12.05
C ASP A 549 24.22 -21.94 -13.31
N ARG A 550 23.03 -22.51 -13.20
CA ARG A 550 22.20 -22.92 -14.34
C ARG A 550 21.51 -21.77 -15.04
N ARG A 551 21.36 -20.61 -14.39
CA ARG A 551 20.67 -19.41 -14.92
C ARG A 551 19.25 -19.71 -15.48
N ASP A 552 18.48 -20.57 -14.78
CA ASP A 552 17.20 -21.10 -15.24
C ASP A 552 16.07 -20.93 -14.21
N PHE A 553 16.08 -19.81 -13.47
CA PHE A 553 15.03 -19.50 -12.50
C PHE A 553 13.66 -19.38 -13.15
N GLY A 554 12.63 -19.89 -12.47
CA GLY A 554 11.27 -19.47 -12.72
C GLY A 554 10.99 -18.12 -12.06
N VAL A 555 9.89 -17.45 -12.46
CA VAL A 555 9.54 -16.10 -11.96
C VAL A 555 9.53 -16.02 -10.44
N MET A 556 8.82 -16.95 -9.78
CA MET A 556 8.74 -16.96 -8.31
C MET A 556 10.11 -17.18 -7.66
N GLU A 557 10.96 -17.98 -8.27
CA GLU A 557 12.33 -18.24 -7.77
C GLU A 557 13.20 -16.99 -7.90
N LEU A 558 13.07 -16.27 -9.02
CA LEU A 558 13.76 -15.00 -9.25
C LEU A 558 13.29 -13.92 -8.26
N MET A 559 11.98 -13.84 -7.98
CA MET A 559 11.45 -12.93 -6.97
C MET A 559 12.10 -13.16 -5.60
N TRP A 560 12.09 -14.39 -5.11
CA TRP A 560 12.72 -14.75 -3.85
C TRP A 560 14.23 -14.46 -3.82
N ALA A 561 14.92 -14.70 -4.94
CA ALA A 561 16.34 -14.40 -5.04
C ALA A 561 16.62 -12.89 -5.01
N ASN A 562 15.82 -12.07 -5.71
CA ASN A 562 15.92 -10.62 -5.63
C ASN A 562 15.69 -10.08 -4.22
N ASP A 563 14.69 -10.63 -3.51
CA ASP A 563 14.42 -10.24 -2.12
C ASP A 563 15.58 -10.64 -1.19
N LEU A 564 16.15 -11.83 -1.38
CA LEU A 564 17.32 -12.27 -0.64
C LEU A 564 18.55 -11.37 -0.92
N ALA A 565 18.76 -10.96 -2.17
CA ALA A 565 19.83 -10.02 -2.53
C ALA A 565 19.68 -8.67 -1.80
N ARG A 566 18.43 -8.15 -1.68
CA ARG A 566 18.16 -6.93 -0.90
C ARG A 566 18.42 -7.10 0.58
N VAL A 567 18.09 -8.27 1.16
CA VAL A 567 18.43 -8.60 2.56
C VAL A 567 19.93 -8.52 2.76
N HIS A 568 20.72 -9.15 1.90
CA HIS A 568 22.17 -9.10 1.97
C HIS A 568 22.71 -7.69 1.80
N ALA A 569 22.23 -6.94 0.81
CA ALA A 569 22.63 -5.56 0.59
C ALA A 569 22.33 -4.65 1.79
N PHE A 570 21.20 -4.88 2.48
CA PHE A 570 20.85 -4.12 3.67
C PHE A 570 21.75 -4.45 4.86
N VAL A 571 21.99 -5.72 5.14
CA VAL A 571 22.81 -6.16 6.29
C VAL A 571 24.30 -5.83 6.09
N LEU A 572 24.83 -6.05 4.89
CA LEU A 572 26.27 -5.80 4.61
C LEU A 572 26.63 -4.30 4.58
N ARG A 573 25.66 -3.43 4.44
CA ARG A 573 25.83 -1.98 4.51
C ARG A 573 25.98 -1.48 5.96
N SER A 574 25.45 -2.20 6.94
CA SER A 574 25.48 -1.87 8.37
C SER A 574 26.85 -2.17 8.95
#